data_8741bab8f047d8bfd56b589fb3506363
#
_entry.id   8741bab8f047d8bfd56b589fb3506363
#
_cell.length_a   1.000
_cell.length_b   1.000
_cell.length_c   1.000
_cell.angle_alpha   90.00
_cell.angle_beta   90.00
_cell.angle_gamma   90.00
#
_symmetry.space_group_name_H-M   'P 1'
#
loop_
_entity.id
_entity.type
_entity.pdbx_description
1 polymer ?
#
loop_
_entity_poly.entity_id
_entity_poly.type
_entity_poly.pdbx_seq_one_letter_code
_entity_poly.pdbx_strand_id
1 'polypeptide(L)'
;GSITQGNNKILEIEYTNNTDKPITVDLLVREQDSYIKPNVTLKTVGPKEVGKLQFALQSDESPLLGPVNVKAYVMVNGKRDLSETYMITLSANIREDFSKMTIEQRQQAPILEVQREINLGNIQAGKKLLGKITIGNAGVNPLAVRRVIVNDSQIVVTAPKSTVRSGKKAEVKVDITTAATDEPAQYSRIMTLITNDPNTPVVNVKLIWNVVK
;
A
#
# COMPACT_ATOMS: atom_id res chain seq x y z
N GLY A 1 4.97 -10.41 -2.88
CA GLY A 1 4.18 -10.86 -4.03
C GLY A 1 2.74 -10.37 -3.99
N SER A 2 1.93 -10.76 -5.01
CA SER A 2 0.49 -10.41 -5.04
C SER A 2 -0.34 -11.49 -4.40
N ILE A 3 -1.44 -11.09 -3.76
CA ILE A 3 -2.44 -11.97 -3.17
C ILE A 3 -3.85 -11.39 -3.44
N THR A 4 -4.80 -12.24 -3.76
CA THR A 4 -6.21 -11.84 -3.91
C THR A 4 -6.88 -11.82 -2.54
N GLN A 5 -7.68 -10.79 -2.27
CA GLN A 5 -8.44 -10.66 -1.03
C GLN A 5 -9.30 -11.91 -0.78
N GLY A 6 -9.34 -12.37 0.46
CA GLY A 6 -9.97 -13.65 0.85
C GLY A 6 -9.05 -14.87 0.75
N ASN A 7 -7.86 -14.75 0.15
CA ASN A 7 -6.86 -15.81 0.16
C ASN A 7 -5.82 -15.54 1.26
N ASN A 8 -5.43 -16.58 1.97
CA ASN A 8 -4.39 -16.51 2.99
C ASN A 8 -3.06 -17.01 2.43
N LYS A 9 -1.97 -16.39 2.85
CA LYS A 9 -0.62 -16.80 2.46
C LYS A 9 0.28 -16.84 3.69
N ILE A 10 1.05 -17.92 3.80
CA ILE A 10 2.08 -18.06 4.84
C ILE A 10 3.44 -17.83 4.20
N LEU A 11 4.22 -16.95 4.81
CA LEU A 11 5.63 -16.78 4.56
C LEU A 11 6.41 -17.42 5.71
N GLU A 12 7.43 -18.19 5.38
CA GLU A 12 8.32 -18.83 6.33
C GLU A 12 9.75 -18.33 6.13
N ILE A 13 10.44 -18.04 7.22
CA ILE A 13 11.84 -17.61 7.25
C ILE A 13 12.58 -18.48 8.25
N GLU A 14 13.66 -19.11 7.82
CA GLU A 14 14.55 -19.88 8.70
C GLU A 14 15.60 -18.95 9.33
N TYR A 15 15.97 -19.26 10.57
CA TYR A 15 17.07 -18.60 11.28
C TYR A 15 17.85 -19.63 12.09
N THR A 16 19.12 -19.35 12.36
CA THR A 16 20.00 -20.23 13.14
C THR A 16 20.46 -19.51 14.41
N ASN A 17 20.38 -20.19 15.55
CA ASN A 17 21.01 -19.70 16.77
C ASN A 17 22.53 -19.89 16.68
N ASN A 18 23.26 -18.84 16.37
CA ASN A 18 24.71 -18.88 16.26
C ASN A 18 25.46 -18.71 17.60
N THR A 19 24.72 -18.60 18.72
CA THR A 19 25.34 -18.50 20.06
C THR A 19 25.61 -19.89 20.63
N ASP A 20 26.36 -19.93 21.75
CA ASP A 20 26.70 -21.18 22.47
C ASP A 20 25.67 -21.51 23.56
N LYS A 21 24.57 -20.74 23.66
CA LYS A 21 23.51 -20.94 24.64
C LYS A 21 22.15 -20.98 23.96
N PRO A 22 21.16 -21.69 24.53
CA PRO A 22 19.80 -21.60 24.05
C PRO A 22 19.28 -20.16 24.09
N ILE A 23 18.49 -19.78 23.10
CA ILE A 23 17.80 -18.49 23.03
C ILE A 23 16.29 -18.70 22.95
N THR A 24 15.54 -17.78 23.54
CA THR A 24 14.10 -17.69 23.25
C THR A 24 13.85 -16.67 22.17
N VAL A 25 12.93 -17.00 21.25
CA VAL A 25 12.54 -16.13 20.13
C VAL A 25 11.04 -15.91 20.13
N ASP A 26 10.64 -14.66 19.92
CA ASP A 26 9.25 -14.26 19.74
C ASP A 26 9.16 -13.18 18.67
N LEU A 27 7.95 -12.85 18.21
CA LEU A 27 7.69 -11.88 17.16
C LEU A 27 6.71 -10.81 17.63
N LEU A 28 7.01 -9.56 17.30
CA LEU A 28 6.16 -8.41 17.55
C LEU A 28 5.73 -7.81 16.21
N VAL A 29 4.42 -7.76 15.97
CA VAL A 29 3.77 -7.00 14.89
C VAL A 29 2.89 -5.93 15.54
N ARG A 30 2.80 -4.75 14.93
CA ARG A 30 1.97 -3.67 15.49
C ARG A 30 0.48 -4.01 15.38
N GLU A 31 -0.32 -3.55 16.34
CA GLU A 31 -1.77 -3.80 16.40
C GLU A 31 -2.50 -3.41 15.10
N GLN A 32 -2.14 -2.28 14.49
CA GLN A 32 -2.70 -1.83 13.22
C GLN A 32 -2.43 -2.77 12.04
N ASP A 33 -1.43 -3.65 12.17
CA ASP A 33 -1.00 -4.64 11.17
C ASP A 33 -1.45 -6.06 11.56
N SER A 34 -2.47 -6.19 12.43
CA SER A 34 -2.96 -7.46 13.01
C SER A 34 -3.47 -8.49 11.99
N TYR A 35 -3.70 -8.08 10.74
CA TYR A 35 -3.97 -9.00 9.61
C TYR A 35 -2.74 -9.84 9.21
N ILE A 36 -1.56 -9.54 9.73
CA ILE A 36 -0.39 -10.41 9.71
C ILE A 36 -0.33 -11.14 11.06
N LYS A 37 -0.52 -12.46 11.04
CA LYS A 37 -0.43 -13.31 12.24
C LYS A 37 0.97 -13.92 12.33
N PRO A 38 1.82 -13.44 13.25
CA PRO A 38 3.14 -14.01 13.47
C PRO A 38 3.04 -15.31 14.26
N ASN A 39 3.93 -16.27 13.97
CA ASN A 39 4.11 -17.49 14.72
C ASN A 39 5.60 -17.89 14.73
N VAL A 40 6.05 -18.44 15.83
CA VAL A 40 7.40 -19.00 16.00
C VAL A 40 7.26 -20.50 16.25
N THR A 41 7.80 -21.33 15.37
CA THR A 41 7.64 -22.79 15.47
C THR A 41 8.36 -23.39 16.67
N LEU A 42 9.53 -22.83 17.03
CA LEU A 42 10.27 -23.20 18.24
C LEU A 42 10.54 -21.94 19.06
N LYS A 43 9.90 -21.83 20.21
CA LYS A 43 10.10 -20.68 21.12
C LYS A 43 11.49 -20.68 21.75
N THR A 44 12.10 -21.85 21.96
CA THR A 44 13.45 -22.00 22.47
C THR A 44 14.26 -22.77 21.44
N VAL A 45 15.39 -22.20 21.03
CA VAL A 45 16.28 -22.75 19.99
C VAL A 45 17.65 -22.95 20.61
N GLY A 46 18.13 -24.21 20.58
CA GLY A 46 19.44 -24.58 21.10
C GLY A 46 20.61 -24.03 20.29
N PRO A 47 21.86 -24.17 20.80
CA PRO A 47 23.04 -23.76 20.04
C PRO A 47 23.13 -24.47 18.68
N LYS A 48 23.36 -23.71 17.60
CA LYS A 48 23.46 -24.19 16.21
C LYS A 48 22.17 -24.82 15.66
N GLU A 49 21.08 -24.77 16.40
CA GLU A 49 19.76 -25.24 15.96
C GLU A 49 19.09 -24.21 15.04
N VAL A 50 18.27 -24.70 14.11
CA VAL A 50 17.47 -23.91 13.16
C VAL A 50 16.05 -23.77 13.68
N GLY A 51 15.58 -22.54 13.79
CA GLY A 51 14.18 -22.23 14.05
C GLY A 51 13.51 -21.62 12.82
N LYS A 52 12.18 -21.48 12.88
CA LYS A 52 11.37 -20.89 11.80
C LYS A 52 10.44 -19.82 12.33
N LEU A 53 10.41 -18.70 11.62
CA LEU A 53 9.46 -17.61 11.79
C LEU A 53 8.40 -17.76 10.71
N GLN A 54 7.14 -17.70 11.08
CA GLN A 54 6.02 -17.78 10.15
C GLN A 54 5.18 -16.51 10.24
N PHE A 55 4.71 -16.04 9.10
CA PHE A 55 3.82 -14.89 8.99
C PHE A 55 2.64 -15.27 8.09
N ALA A 56 1.47 -15.44 8.69
CA ALA A 56 0.25 -15.69 7.94
C ALA A 56 -0.42 -14.36 7.60
N LEU A 57 -0.48 -14.03 6.32
CA LEU A 57 -1.25 -12.90 5.81
C LEU A 57 -2.72 -13.32 5.66
N GLN A 58 -3.61 -12.68 6.42
CA GLN A 58 -5.07 -12.78 6.31
C GLN A 58 -5.57 -11.60 5.48
N SER A 59 -5.67 -11.79 4.18
CA SER A 59 -5.90 -10.68 3.24
C SER A 59 -7.31 -10.09 3.28
N ASP A 60 -8.29 -10.82 3.81
CA ASP A 60 -9.66 -10.40 4.09
C ASP A 60 -9.76 -9.50 5.33
N GLU A 61 -8.86 -9.67 6.30
CA GLU A 61 -8.76 -8.80 7.47
C GLU A 61 -7.99 -7.51 7.19
N SER A 62 -7.29 -7.40 6.05
CA SER A 62 -6.55 -6.20 5.73
C SER A 62 -7.48 -5.02 5.43
N PRO A 63 -7.30 -3.88 6.10
CA PRO A 63 -8.08 -2.68 5.81
C PRO A 63 -7.65 -2.00 4.49
N LEU A 64 -6.55 -2.46 3.87
CA LEU A 64 -5.91 -1.82 2.73
C LEU A 64 -5.85 -2.76 1.53
N LEU A 65 -6.24 -2.24 0.38
CA LEU A 65 -5.96 -2.82 -0.93
C LEU A 65 -4.69 -2.20 -1.53
N GLY A 66 -4.05 -2.92 -2.45
CA GLY A 66 -2.81 -2.51 -3.09
C GLY A 66 -1.56 -2.88 -2.30
N PRO A 67 -0.45 -2.16 -2.49
CA PRO A 67 0.80 -2.43 -1.80
C PRO A 67 0.69 -2.15 -0.30
N VAL A 68 1.09 -3.13 0.50
CA VAL A 68 1.21 -3.05 1.95
C VAL A 68 2.62 -3.45 2.37
N ASN A 69 3.16 -2.73 3.36
CA ASN A 69 4.45 -3.00 3.97
C ASN A 69 4.27 -3.03 5.49
N VAL A 70 4.56 -4.17 6.09
CA VAL A 70 4.45 -4.39 7.53
C VAL A 70 5.83 -4.64 8.11
N LYS A 71 6.11 -4.00 9.23
CA LYS A 71 7.33 -4.22 10.00
C LYS A 71 7.03 -5.19 11.15
N ALA A 72 7.73 -6.31 11.16
CA ALA A 72 7.77 -7.24 12.28
C ALA A 72 9.15 -7.16 12.95
N TYR A 73 9.19 -7.32 14.27
CA TYR A 73 10.41 -7.28 15.04
C TYR A 73 10.62 -8.62 15.74
N VAL A 74 11.86 -9.14 15.65
CA VAL A 74 12.26 -10.36 16.34
C VAL A 74 12.72 -10.01 17.75
N MET A 75 12.07 -10.60 18.75
CA MET A 75 12.46 -10.47 20.14
C MET A 75 13.30 -11.67 20.57
N VAL A 76 14.50 -11.42 21.04
CA VAL A 76 15.42 -12.46 21.50
C VAL A 76 15.58 -12.35 23.03
N ASN A 77 15.38 -13.46 23.73
CA ASN A 77 15.47 -13.56 25.21
C ASN A 77 14.57 -12.50 25.91
N GLY A 78 13.37 -12.26 25.37
CA GLY A 78 12.40 -11.30 25.89
C GLY A 78 12.80 -9.82 25.68
N LYS A 79 13.94 -9.53 25.08
CA LYS A 79 14.39 -8.17 24.81
C LYS A 79 13.60 -7.59 23.63
N ARG A 80 12.90 -6.48 23.88
CA ARG A 80 12.24 -5.69 22.84
C ARG A 80 13.23 -4.70 22.25
N ASP A 81 13.72 -5.02 21.04
CA ASP A 81 14.59 -4.15 20.26
C ASP A 81 13.90 -3.82 18.93
N LEU A 82 13.61 -2.54 18.72
CA LEU A 82 12.91 -2.05 17.51
C LEU A 82 13.89 -1.47 16.49
N SER A 83 15.19 -1.78 16.63
CA SER A 83 16.20 -1.39 15.65
C SER A 83 16.04 -2.16 14.34
N GLU A 84 16.67 -1.65 13.29
CA GLU A 84 16.67 -2.30 11.96
C GLU A 84 17.34 -3.68 11.98
N THR A 85 18.24 -3.94 12.95
CA THR A 85 18.92 -5.23 13.12
C THR A 85 17.95 -6.38 13.39
N TYR A 86 16.85 -6.10 14.10
CA TYR A 86 15.84 -7.10 14.46
C TYR A 86 14.54 -6.93 13.67
N MET A 87 14.56 -6.11 12.62
CA MET A 87 13.36 -5.80 11.83
C MET A 87 13.28 -6.66 10.57
N ILE A 88 12.11 -7.23 10.35
CA ILE A 88 11.71 -7.91 9.10
C ILE A 88 10.65 -7.06 8.42
N THR A 89 10.87 -6.70 7.15
CA THR A 89 9.87 -6.03 6.35
C THR A 89 9.12 -7.04 5.48
N LEU A 90 7.82 -7.14 5.68
CA LEU A 90 6.91 -7.99 4.93
C LEU A 90 6.17 -7.14 3.90
N SER A 91 6.31 -7.48 2.61
CA SER A 91 5.66 -6.73 1.52
C SER A 91 4.70 -7.62 0.75
N ALA A 92 3.49 -7.13 0.54
CA ALA A 92 2.48 -7.77 -0.30
C ALA A 92 1.73 -6.73 -1.13
N ASN A 93 1.06 -7.20 -2.21
CA ASN A 93 0.11 -6.43 -2.98
C ASN A 93 -1.25 -7.13 -2.93
N ILE A 94 -2.19 -6.58 -2.15
CA ILE A 94 -3.52 -7.17 -1.95
C ILE A 94 -4.45 -6.64 -3.03
N ARG A 95 -5.06 -7.55 -3.79
CA ARG A 95 -5.98 -7.23 -4.90
C ARG A 95 -7.41 -7.59 -4.52
N GLU A 96 -8.37 -6.72 -4.86
CA GLU A 96 -9.79 -7.04 -4.76
C GLU A 96 -10.12 -8.27 -5.63
N ASP A 97 -10.99 -9.15 -5.16
CA ASP A 97 -11.39 -10.36 -5.88
C ASP A 97 -12.61 -10.11 -6.76
N PHE A 98 -12.42 -10.11 -8.07
CA PHE A 98 -13.48 -10.01 -9.07
C PHE A 98 -13.78 -11.34 -9.76
N SER A 99 -13.18 -12.45 -9.33
CA SER A 99 -13.30 -13.76 -10.00
C SER A 99 -14.72 -14.33 -9.94
N LYS A 100 -15.46 -13.97 -8.88
CA LYS A 100 -16.83 -14.47 -8.64
C LYS A 100 -17.91 -13.61 -9.30
N MET A 101 -17.55 -12.53 -10.00
CA MET A 101 -18.54 -11.70 -10.71
C MET A 101 -19.15 -12.44 -11.90
N THR A 102 -20.48 -12.45 -11.99
CA THR A 102 -21.21 -12.92 -13.17
C THR A 102 -20.99 -12.00 -14.36
N ILE A 103 -21.40 -12.45 -15.56
CA ILE A 103 -21.32 -11.65 -16.79
C ILE A 103 -22.16 -10.38 -16.63
N GLU A 104 -23.37 -10.50 -16.08
CA GLU A 104 -24.29 -9.38 -15.85
C GLU A 104 -23.69 -8.37 -14.86
N GLN A 105 -23.07 -8.85 -13.78
CA GLN A 105 -22.38 -7.98 -12.81
C GLN A 105 -21.22 -7.23 -13.45
N ARG A 106 -20.46 -7.87 -14.36
CA ARG A 106 -19.37 -7.23 -15.10
C ARG A 106 -19.88 -6.17 -16.09
N GLN A 107 -21.02 -6.44 -16.76
CA GLN A 107 -21.67 -5.46 -17.66
C GLN A 107 -22.20 -4.23 -16.91
N GLN A 108 -22.60 -4.41 -15.65
CA GLN A 108 -23.07 -3.33 -14.79
C GLN A 108 -21.95 -2.68 -13.96
N ALA A 109 -20.71 -3.13 -14.11
CA ALA A 109 -19.61 -2.64 -13.30
C ALA A 109 -19.32 -1.14 -13.53
N PRO A 110 -18.69 -0.48 -12.56
CA PRO A 110 -18.16 0.85 -12.78
C PRO A 110 -17.00 0.81 -13.78
N ILE A 111 -16.79 1.91 -14.48
CA ILE A 111 -15.65 2.10 -15.41
C ILE A 111 -14.97 3.40 -15.06
N LEU A 112 -13.71 3.32 -14.65
CA LEU A 112 -12.92 4.49 -14.30
C LEU A 112 -12.46 5.25 -15.55
N GLU A 113 -12.81 6.52 -15.63
CA GLU A 113 -12.24 7.49 -16.57
C GLU A 113 -11.27 8.42 -15.84
N VAL A 114 -10.03 8.47 -16.28
CA VAL A 114 -9.02 9.38 -15.77
C VAL A 114 -7.93 9.62 -16.82
N GLN A 115 -7.42 10.84 -16.91
CA GLN A 115 -6.23 11.14 -17.72
C GLN A 115 -5.01 10.49 -17.08
N ARG A 116 -4.18 9.86 -17.89
CA ARG A 116 -2.99 9.12 -17.45
C ARG A 116 -1.77 10.02 -17.14
N GLU A 117 -1.80 11.25 -17.64
CA GLU A 117 -0.77 12.24 -17.40
C GLU A 117 -1.43 13.59 -17.09
N ILE A 118 -1.06 14.20 -15.98
CA ILE A 118 -1.64 15.44 -15.48
C ILE A 118 -0.51 16.43 -15.19
N ASN A 119 -0.55 17.56 -15.88
CA ASN A 119 0.31 18.70 -15.58
C ASN A 119 -0.40 19.58 -14.53
N LEU A 120 0.22 19.70 -13.36
CA LEU A 120 -0.28 20.49 -12.22
C LEU A 120 0.18 21.96 -12.26
N GLY A 121 1.04 22.31 -13.24
CA GLY A 121 1.53 23.68 -13.42
C GLY A 121 2.83 23.98 -12.67
N ASN A 122 3.02 25.27 -12.36
CA ASN A 122 4.24 25.77 -11.74
C ASN A 122 4.05 26.01 -10.24
N ILE A 123 5.12 25.82 -9.47
CA ILE A 123 5.19 26.08 -8.03
C ILE A 123 6.55 26.69 -7.69
N GLN A 124 6.59 27.69 -6.83
CA GLN A 124 7.86 28.20 -6.31
C GLN A 124 8.45 27.25 -5.27
N ALA A 125 9.78 27.18 -5.21
CA ALA A 125 10.48 26.43 -4.17
C ALA A 125 10.03 26.86 -2.76
N GLY A 126 9.82 25.93 -1.86
CA GLY A 126 9.32 26.15 -0.49
C GLY A 126 7.83 26.50 -0.38
N LYS A 127 7.05 26.37 -1.45
CA LYS A 127 5.61 26.66 -1.45
C LYS A 127 4.77 25.41 -1.59
N LYS A 128 3.43 25.59 -1.49
CA LYS A 128 2.43 24.54 -1.71
C LYS A 128 1.69 24.75 -3.01
N LEU A 129 1.43 23.66 -3.73
CA LEU A 129 0.55 23.59 -4.88
C LEU A 129 -0.64 22.70 -4.52
N LEU A 130 -1.86 23.23 -4.70
CA LEU A 130 -3.11 22.51 -4.50
C LEU A 130 -3.66 22.12 -5.86
N GLY A 131 -3.50 20.86 -6.20
CA GLY A 131 -3.97 20.28 -7.47
C GLY A 131 -5.25 19.49 -7.29
N LYS A 132 -5.99 19.31 -8.41
CA LYS A 132 -7.20 18.51 -8.48
C LYS A 132 -7.16 17.66 -9.73
N ILE A 133 -7.47 16.40 -9.59
CA ILE A 133 -7.55 15.45 -10.69
C ILE A 133 -9.00 15.00 -10.81
N THR A 134 -9.58 15.24 -11.97
CA THR A 134 -10.93 14.80 -12.25
C THR A 134 -10.93 13.32 -12.62
N ILE A 135 -11.76 12.54 -11.94
CA ILE A 135 -12.09 11.16 -12.28
C ILE A 135 -13.56 11.08 -12.66
N GLY A 136 -13.91 10.22 -13.61
CA GLY A 136 -15.27 9.94 -14.04
C GLY A 136 -15.66 8.49 -13.86
N ASN A 137 -16.96 8.22 -13.91
CA ASN A 137 -17.51 6.88 -13.98
C ASN A 137 -18.35 6.73 -15.26
N ALA A 138 -17.80 6.03 -16.26
CA ALA A 138 -18.50 5.70 -17.51
C ALA A 138 -19.35 4.42 -17.40
N GLY A 139 -19.24 3.69 -16.28
CA GLY A 139 -20.00 2.47 -16.03
C GLY A 139 -21.36 2.74 -15.38
N VAL A 140 -22.06 1.67 -15.04
CA VAL A 140 -23.44 1.73 -14.50
C VAL A 140 -23.43 1.83 -12.97
N ASN A 141 -22.75 0.90 -12.29
CA ASN A 141 -22.68 0.87 -10.84
C ASN A 141 -21.75 1.97 -10.29
N PRO A 142 -21.94 2.42 -9.04
CA PRO A 142 -21.09 3.43 -8.43
C PRO A 142 -19.61 3.03 -8.38
N LEU A 143 -18.75 3.93 -8.85
CA LEU A 143 -17.30 3.78 -8.78
C LEU A 143 -16.82 4.19 -7.39
N ALA A 144 -16.14 3.28 -6.69
CA ALA A 144 -15.49 3.55 -5.41
C ALA A 144 -13.98 3.65 -5.60
N VAL A 145 -13.38 4.73 -5.13
CA VAL A 145 -11.93 4.83 -4.98
C VAL A 145 -11.54 4.19 -3.65
N ARG A 146 -10.94 3.01 -3.72
CA ARG A 146 -10.52 2.23 -2.55
C ARG A 146 -9.30 2.84 -1.88
N ARG A 147 -8.34 3.28 -2.69
CA ARG A 147 -7.11 3.89 -2.21
C ARG A 147 -6.46 4.75 -3.27
N VAL A 148 -5.77 5.81 -2.82
CA VAL A 148 -4.88 6.63 -3.65
C VAL A 148 -3.51 6.61 -3.00
N ILE A 149 -2.46 6.37 -3.78
CA ILE A 149 -1.09 6.19 -3.28
C ILE A 149 -0.14 7.03 -4.11
N VAL A 150 0.74 7.79 -3.46
CA VAL A 150 1.96 8.36 -4.03
C VAL A 150 3.11 8.03 -3.10
N ASN A 151 4.20 7.53 -3.64
CA ASN A 151 5.38 7.20 -2.83
C ASN A 151 6.34 8.39 -2.76
N ASP A 152 5.86 9.48 -2.17
CA ASP A 152 6.64 10.71 -1.95
C ASP A 152 6.06 11.44 -0.72
N SER A 153 6.90 11.75 0.26
CA SER A 153 6.48 12.42 1.50
C SER A 153 6.08 13.88 1.31
N GLN A 154 6.48 14.50 0.21
CA GLN A 154 6.12 15.88 -0.13
C GLN A 154 4.73 15.98 -0.78
N ILE A 155 4.09 14.83 -1.12
CA ILE A 155 2.81 14.78 -1.81
C ILE A 155 1.77 14.11 -0.94
N VAL A 156 0.68 14.83 -0.65
CA VAL A 156 -0.50 14.29 0.03
C VAL A 156 -1.63 14.18 -0.98
N VAL A 157 -2.19 12.98 -1.10
CA VAL A 157 -3.33 12.70 -1.97
C VAL A 157 -4.56 12.34 -1.16
N THR A 158 -5.72 12.84 -1.58
CA THR A 158 -6.98 12.60 -0.88
C THR A 158 -8.04 12.13 -1.87
N ALA A 159 -8.56 10.91 -1.64
CA ALA A 159 -9.64 10.34 -2.43
C ALA A 159 -10.98 11.07 -2.19
N PRO A 160 -11.93 11.01 -3.14
CA PRO A 160 -13.30 11.44 -2.90
C PRO A 160 -13.91 10.68 -1.71
N LYS A 161 -14.68 11.39 -0.86
CA LYS A 161 -15.32 10.78 0.31
C LYS A 161 -16.51 9.86 -0.05
N SER A 162 -17.11 10.08 -1.21
CA SER A 162 -18.28 9.32 -1.70
C SER A 162 -17.97 8.62 -3.02
N THR A 163 -18.74 7.59 -3.33
CA THR A 163 -18.68 6.94 -4.63
C THR A 163 -19.12 7.87 -5.76
N VAL A 164 -18.58 7.64 -6.96
CA VAL A 164 -18.94 8.40 -8.17
C VAL A 164 -20.06 7.66 -8.90
N ARG A 165 -21.23 8.27 -8.98
CA ARG A 165 -22.39 7.71 -9.70
C ARG A 165 -22.12 7.64 -11.20
N SER A 166 -22.87 6.78 -11.91
CA SER A 166 -22.84 6.68 -13.38
C SER A 166 -22.93 8.05 -14.06
N GLY A 167 -22.06 8.30 -15.02
CA GLY A 167 -21.97 9.55 -15.77
C GLY A 167 -21.53 10.79 -14.96
N LYS A 168 -21.17 10.62 -13.70
CA LYS A 168 -20.73 11.74 -12.83
C LYS A 168 -19.20 11.75 -12.69
N LYS A 169 -18.70 12.91 -12.21
CA LYS A 169 -17.29 13.15 -11.96
C LYS A 169 -17.06 13.49 -10.49
N ALA A 170 -15.86 13.22 -10.02
CA ALA A 170 -15.37 13.60 -8.71
C ALA A 170 -13.91 14.05 -8.79
N GLU A 171 -13.38 14.62 -7.71
CA GLU A 171 -12.01 15.13 -7.65
C GLU A 171 -11.17 14.31 -6.66
N VAL A 172 -9.99 13.89 -7.09
CA VAL A 172 -8.88 13.50 -6.22
C VAL A 172 -8.05 14.74 -5.98
N LYS A 173 -7.83 15.10 -4.71
CA LYS A 173 -6.99 16.24 -4.36
C LYS A 173 -5.53 15.80 -4.28
N VAL A 174 -4.64 16.68 -4.74
CA VAL A 174 -3.19 16.47 -4.73
C VAL A 174 -2.54 17.72 -4.16
N ASP A 175 -1.98 17.63 -2.98
CA ASP A 175 -1.28 18.71 -2.31
C ASP A 175 0.23 18.43 -2.38
N ILE A 176 0.98 19.26 -3.10
CA ILE A 176 2.44 19.15 -3.23
C ILE A 176 3.08 20.23 -2.37
N THR A 177 4.05 19.86 -1.54
CA THR A 177 4.85 20.81 -0.76
C THR A 177 6.30 20.68 -1.20
N THR A 178 6.83 21.70 -1.87
CA THR A 178 8.24 21.72 -2.29
C THR A 178 9.15 22.14 -1.15
N ALA A 179 10.39 21.68 -1.14
CA ALA A 179 11.42 22.19 -0.26
C ALA A 179 11.99 23.52 -0.78
N ALA A 180 12.44 24.38 0.13
CA ALA A 180 13.10 25.63 -0.27
C ALA A 180 14.42 25.40 -1.05
N THR A 181 15.00 24.23 -0.92
CA THR A 181 16.21 23.77 -1.60
C THR A 181 15.95 23.07 -2.93
N ASP A 182 14.67 22.91 -3.34
CA ASP A 182 14.35 22.27 -4.63
C ASP A 182 14.82 23.15 -5.79
N GLU A 183 15.57 22.55 -6.70
CA GLU A 183 16.11 23.26 -7.86
C GLU A 183 15.00 23.46 -8.92
N PRO A 184 15.07 24.60 -9.68
CA PRO A 184 14.15 24.80 -10.80
C PRO A 184 14.28 23.69 -11.85
N ALA A 185 13.24 22.87 -11.95
CA ALA A 185 13.18 21.75 -12.88
C ALA A 185 11.75 21.24 -13.02
N GLN A 186 11.55 20.39 -14.02
CA GLN A 186 10.33 19.59 -14.12
C GLN A 186 10.45 18.34 -13.26
N TYR A 187 9.47 18.14 -12.40
CA TYR A 187 9.35 16.97 -11.53
C TYR A 187 8.18 16.11 -11.95
N SER A 188 8.26 14.81 -11.70
CA SER A 188 7.14 13.90 -11.89
C SER A 188 7.09 12.79 -10.86
N ARG A 189 5.88 12.32 -10.55
CA ARG A 189 5.62 11.16 -9.70
C ARG A 189 4.46 10.35 -10.23
N ILE A 190 4.44 9.09 -9.89
CA ILE A 190 3.32 8.20 -10.20
C ILE A 190 2.36 8.20 -9.01
N MET A 191 1.12 8.56 -9.27
CA MET A 191 -0.02 8.34 -8.40
C MET A 191 -0.75 7.07 -8.82
N THR A 192 -0.98 6.16 -7.89
CA THR A 192 -1.74 4.93 -8.13
C THR A 192 -3.14 5.07 -7.56
N LEU A 193 -4.14 4.89 -8.40
CA LEU A 193 -5.55 4.79 -8.03
C LEU A 193 -5.93 3.31 -7.95
N ILE A 194 -6.56 2.90 -6.85
CA ILE A 194 -7.14 1.57 -6.66
C ILE A 194 -8.64 1.76 -6.55
N THR A 195 -9.41 1.08 -7.40
CA THR A 195 -10.86 1.25 -7.50
C THR A 195 -11.55 -0.11 -7.58
N ASN A 196 -12.89 -0.10 -7.52
CA ASN A 196 -13.73 -1.27 -7.75
C ASN A 196 -14.10 -1.49 -9.23
N ASP A 197 -13.38 -0.88 -10.17
CA ASP A 197 -13.50 -1.20 -11.60
C ASP A 197 -12.83 -2.55 -11.88
N PRO A 198 -13.57 -3.62 -12.23
CA PRO A 198 -12.98 -4.96 -12.40
C PRO A 198 -12.12 -5.08 -13.65
N ASN A 199 -12.23 -4.16 -14.60
CA ASN A 199 -11.43 -4.18 -15.83
C ASN A 199 -10.08 -3.48 -15.63
N THR A 200 -10.07 -2.38 -14.88
CA THR A 200 -8.86 -1.60 -14.57
C THR A 200 -8.81 -1.22 -13.08
N PRO A 201 -8.70 -2.21 -12.16
CA PRO A 201 -8.79 -1.96 -10.73
C PRO A 201 -7.62 -1.13 -10.19
N VAL A 202 -6.50 -1.11 -10.91
CA VAL A 202 -5.30 -0.34 -10.54
C VAL A 202 -4.87 0.51 -11.73
N VAL A 203 -4.83 1.81 -11.51
CA VAL A 203 -4.51 2.79 -12.54
C VAL A 203 -3.39 3.70 -12.07
N ASN A 204 -2.33 3.79 -12.88
CA ASN A 204 -1.24 4.74 -12.65
C ASN A 204 -1.49 6.02 -13.43
N VAL A 205 -1.35 7.15 -12.72
CA VAL A 205 -1.44 8.51 -13.27
C VAL A 205 -0.12 9.20 -13.02
N LYS A 206 0.51 9.71 -14.07
CA LYS A 206 1.74 10.50 -13.96
C LYS A 206 1.37 11.93 -13.63
N LEU A 207 1.81 12.41 -12.47
CA LEU A 207 1.73 13.79 -12.06
C LEU A 207 2.99 14.52 -12.51
N ILE A 208 2.85 15.70 -13.10
CA ILE A 208 3.96 16.55 -13.57
C ILE A 208 3.77 17.95 -13.02
N TRP A 209 4.83 18.57 -12.54
CA TRP A 209 4.86 19.98 -12.14
C TRP A 209 6.25 20.57 -12.38
N ASN A 210 6.33 21.89 -12.44
CA ASN A 210 7.60 22.59 -12.58
C ASN A 210 7.88 23.36 -11.31
N VAL A 211 9.05 23.20 -10.72
CA VAL A 211 9.56 24.11 -9.71
C VAL A 211 10.20 25.30 -10.41
N VAL A 212 9.82 26.52 -9.98
CA VAL A 212 10.35 27.77 -10.51
C VAL A 212 10.97 28.60 -9.38
N LYS A 213 11.81 29.56 -9.71
CA LYS A 213 12.43 30.49 -8.76
C LYS A 213 11.41 31.45 -8.17
#